data_55eac3806e73d46437ca20f557d62e14
#
_entry.id   55eac3806e73d46437ca20f557d62e14
#
_cell.length_a   1.000
_cell.length_b   1.000
_cell.length_c   1.000
_cell.angle_alpha   90.00
_cell.angle_beta   90.00
_cell.angle_gamma   90.00
#
_symmetry.space_group_name_H-M   'P 1'
#
loop_
_entity.id
_entity.type
_entity.pdbx_description
1 polymer ?
#
loop_
_entity_poly.entity_id
_entity_poly.type
_entity_poly.pdbx_seq_one_letter_code
_entity_poly.pdbx_strand_id
1 'polypeptide(L)'
;MASLVAQANVELPEIDWFALSPVLVLIGTAVAMLVVAGLTRPWARGMYALVTVVGACTAGALAMVLWVEVSNDGPRTIVNGSLALDHLALWGTITICVAIVLAALVTEDYLRRESMDGPEVYALYLSAAVGGVVMLAANDLVVTFLGLETLSLSLYVLASSHRRRAESTESGFKYFILGGFASAFFLYGIALVYGTTGSTNISDVAGVLDAEVLLQGDDVMLLAGVGLLLVGLAFKVAAVPFHFWAPDVYQGAPTPVTAFMASAGKAAAFLAMLRVLVVALPSLADDWRPVIWVLAVASLVLGSILAVVQTDVKRMLAYSSISHAGFILVGVEAAGHVGRVNDGTASSALYLLFYAVLVIGTFGVVTLVTRTGDGATDIGAFRGLASERPLLALGLTVFLVAQAGVPLTSGFIAKFGVIEAAVDVESYAIAIIAMVSAVVAAYLYLRIMVSMWLTGTEEGDTEREPVRVPLSAGIAIAAAAAFTLVFGIFPGWLIEASEQVAALAR
;
A
#
# COMPACT_ATOMS: atom_id res chain seq x y z
N MET A 1 -51.48 12.87 29.26
CA MET A 1 -50.02 12.98 29.12
C MET A 1 -49.32 11.62 29.30
N ALA A 2 -49.75 10.62 28.55
CA ALA A 2 -49.18 9.28 28.66
C ALA A 2 -49.31 8.52 27.31
N SER A 3 -48.76 9.07 26.22
CA SER A 3 -48.77 8.37 24.92
C SER A 3 -47.79 9.00 23.90
N LEU A 4 -46.61 9.38 24.31
CA LEU A 4 -45.58 9.92 23.40
C LEU A 4 -44.18 9.33 23.73
N VAL A 5 -44.12 8.09 24.20
CA VAL A 5 -42.93 7.28 24.03
C VAL A 5 -43.28 6.30 22.91
N ALA A 6 -43.24 6.79 21.69
CA ALA A 6 -43.03 5.90 20.58
C ALA A 6 -41.74 5.12 20.87
N GLN A 7 -41.88 3.82 21.20
CA GLN A 7 -40.75 2.93 21.19
C GLN A 7 -40.14 3.04 19.77
N ALA A 8 -39.07 3.79 19.62
CA ALA A 8 -38.23 3.65 18.46
C ALA A 8 -37.78 2.17 18.51
N ASN A 9 -38.37 1.34 17.67
CA ASN A 9 -37.87 0.02 17.40
C ASN A 9 -36.42 0.25 16.88
N VAL A 10 -35.47 0.11 17.76
CA VAL A 10 -34.06 0.07 17.36
C VAL A 10 -33.93 -1.25 16.61
N GLU A 11 -34.10 -1.22 15.31
CA GLU A 11 -33.78 -2.36 14.47
C GLU A 11 -32.27 -2.60 14.61
N LEU A 12 -31.91 -3.79 15.10
CA LEU A 12 -30.52 -4.19 15.17
C LEU A 12 -30.00 -4.30 13.73
N PRO A 13 -28.79 -3.78 13.46
CA PRO A 13 -28.22 -3.87 12.12
C PRO A 13 -28.08 -5.35 11.72
N GLU A 14 -28.55 -5.69 10.54
CA GLU A 14 -28.30 -6.99 9.93
C GLU A 14 -26.84 -7.09 9.57
N ILE A 15 -26.13 -8.05 10.19
CA ILE A 15 -24.71 -8.27 9.95
C ILE A 15 -24.55 -9.45 8.99
N ASP A 16 -24.05 -9.16 7.79
CA ASP A 16 -23.60 -10.17 6.84
C ASP A 16 -22.24 -10.71 7.26
N TRP A 17 -22.26 -11.79 8.06
CA TRP A 17 -21.04 -12.44 8.57
C TRP A 17 -20.16 -13.03 7.47
N PHE A 18 -20.77 -13.45 6.35
CA PHE A 18 -20.00 -14.00 5.25
C PHE A 18 -19.25 -12.90 4.49
N ALA A 19 -19.89 -11.76 4.24
CA ALA A 19 -19.23 -10.61 3.65
C ALA A 19 -18.04 -10.09 4.50
N LEU A 20 -18.12 -10.20 5.84
CA LEU A 20 -17.05 -9.83 6.76
C LEU A 20 -15.97 -10.92 6.93
N SER A 21 -16.18 -12.12 6.39
CA SER A 21 -15.31 -13.28 6.66
C SER A 21 -13.82 -13.03 6.37
N PRO A 22 -13.36 -12.30 5.33
CA PRO A 22 -11.94 -12.03 5.13
C PRO A 22 -11.30 -11.27 6.30
N VAL A 23 -11.99 -10.23 6.78
CA VAL A 23 -11.54 -9.42 7.93
C VAL A 23 -11.54 -10.25 9.21
N LEU A 24 -12.63 -11.03 9.45
CA LEU A 24 -12.76 -11.89 10.62
C LEU A 24 -11.68 -12.97 10.69
N VAL A 25 -11.29 -13.54 9.54
CA VAL A 25 -10.19 -14.51 9.46
C VAL A 25 -8.86 -13.86 9.83
N LEU A 26 -8.57 -12.64 9.33
CA LEU A 26 -7.33 -11.92 9.68
C LEU A 26 -7.28 -11.60 11.18
N ILE A 27 -8.37 -11.06 11.75
CA ILE A 27 -8.47 -10.77 13.20
C ILE A 27 -8.36 -12.06 13.99
N GLY A 28 -9.15 -13.09 13.63
CA GLY A 28 -9.15 -14.38 14.31
C GLY A 28 -7.78 -15.04 14.33
N THR A 29 -7.04 -14.97 13.20
CA THR A 29 -5.68 -15.50 13.11
C THR A 29 -4.72 -14.73 14.02
N ALA A 30 -4.79 -13.39 14.06
CA ALA A 30 -3.95 -12.56 14.91
C ALA A 30 -4.20 -12.86 16.40
N VAL A 31 -5.47 -12.85 16.82
CA VAL A 31 -5.87 -13.09 18.21
C VAL A 31 -5.55 -14.53 18.64
N ALA A 32 -5.92 -15.53 17.81
CA ALA A 32 -5.65 -16.93 18.12
C ALA A 32 -4.13 -17.17 18.26
N MET A 33 -3.32 -16.60 17.37
CA MET A 33 -1.86 -16.73 17.44
C MET A 33 -1.30 -16.13 18.73
N LEU A 34 -1.71 -14.92 19.12
CA LEU A 34 -1.25 -14.28 20.36
C LEU A 34 -1.69 -15.04 21.60
N VAL A 35 -2.96 -15.45 21.67
CA VAL A 35 -3.52 -16.18 22.82
C VAL A 35 -2.85 -17.55 22.98
N VAL A 36 -2.77 -18.33 21.88
CA VAL A 36 -2.19 -19.68 21.95
C VAL A 36 -0.69 -19.59 22.23
N ALA A 37 0.04 -18.66 21.60
CA ALA A 37 1.46 -18.47 21.89
C ALA A 37 1.72 -18.01 23.32
N GLY A 38 0.85 -17.20 23.91
CA GLY A 38 0.95 -16.76 25.31
C GLY A 38 0.65 -17.86 26.33
N LEU A 39 -0.17 -18.85 25.96
CA LEU A 39 -0.58 -19.95 26.85
C LEU A 39 0.27 -21.22 26.67
N THR A 40 1.07 -21.32 25.61
CA THR A 40 1.85 -22.50 25.25
C THR A 40 3.36 -22.21 25.31
N ARG A 41 4.16 -23.28 25.16
CA ARG A 41 5.60 -23.10 24.93
C ARG A 41 5.86 -22.45 23.60
N PRO A 42 7.02 -21.76 23.41
CA PRO A 42 7.40 -21.21 22.12
C PRO A 42 7.25 -22.25 20.99
N TRP A 43 6.63 -21.82 19.90
CA TRP A 43 6.33 -22.72 18.78
C TRP A 43 7.59 -23.10 18.01
N ALA A 44 7.50 -24.17 17.24
CA ALA A 44 8.57 -24.58 16.35
C ALA A 44 8.86 -23.48 15.31
N ARG A 45 10.10 -23.45 14.86
CA ARG A 45 10.59 -22.46 13.89
C ARG A 45 9.69 -22.39 12.66
N GLY A 46 9.39 -21.18 12.21
CA GLY A 46 8.54 -20.90 11.06
C GLY A 46 7.03 -21.08 11.28
N MET A 47 6.59 -21.58 12.43
CA MET A 47 5.16 -21.82 12.67
C MET A 47 4.34 -20.52 12.72
N TYR A 48 4.89 -19.44 13.28
CA TYR A 48 4.20 -18.13 13.27
C TYR A 48 4.01 -17.60 11.86
N ALA A 49 5.06 -17.69 11.02
CA ALA A 49 4.97 -17.35 9.61
C ALA A 49 3.95 -18.23 8.87
N LEU A 50 3.96 -19.54 9.11
CA LEU A 50 3.03 -20.49 8.49
C LEU A 50 1.57 -20.17 8.84
N VAL A 51 1.26 -19.94 10.12
CA VAL A 51 -0.10 -19.58 10.57
C VAL A 51 -0.54 -18.27 9.92
N THR A 52 0.34 -17.28 9.83
CA THR A 52 0.07 -16.01 9.16
C THR A 52 -0.21 -16.21 7.67
N VAL A 53 0.61 -17.01 6.99
CA VAL A 53 0.41 -17.34 5.56
C VAL A 53 -0.92 -18.07 5.34
N VAL A 54 -1.24 -19.07 6.17
CA VAL A 54 -2.52 -19.80 6.07
C VAL A 54 -3.70 -18.85 6.30
N GLY A 55 -3.65 -18.01 7.34
CA GLY A 55 -4.69 -17.02 7.61
C GLY A 55 -4.90 -16.04 6.45
N ALA A 56 -3.81 -15.49 5.91
CA ALA A 56 -3.85 -14.58 4.77
C ALA A 56 -4.36 -15.27 3.48
N CYS A 57 -3.92 -16.49 3.19
CA CYS A 57 -4.42 -17.28 2.06
C CYS A 57 -5.92 -17.58 2.20
N THR A 58 -6.37 -17.91 3.42
CA THR A 58 -7.80 -18.16 3.69
C THR A 58 -8.63 -16.88 3.49
N ALA A 59 -8.18 -15.75 4.01
CA ALA A 59 -8.85 -14.45 3.81
C ALA A 59 -8.89 -14.05 2.32
N GLY A 60 -7.78 -14.24 1.60
CA GLY A 60 -7.72 -13.98 0.16
C GLY A 60 -8.63 -14.90 -0.66
N ALA A 61 -8.71 -16.19 -0.30
CA ALA A 61 -9.62 -17.13 -0.95
C ALA A 61 -11.10 -16.76 -0.71
N LEU A 62 -11.46 -16.34 0.51
CA LEU A 62 -12.80 -15.85 0.80
C LEU A 62 -13.12 -14.56 0.02
N ALA A 63 -12.15 -13.65 -0.10
CA ALA A 63 -12.31 -12.46 -0.93
C ALA A 63 -12.53 -12.80 -2.42
N MET A 64 -11.89 -13.87 -2.95
CA MET A 64 -12.17 -14.35 -4.31
C MET A 64 -13.55 -14.96 -4.46
N VAL A 65 -14.06 -15.66 -3.44
CA VAL A 65 -15.45 -16.18 -3.45
C VAL A 65 -16.43 -15.03 -3.46
N LEU A 66 -16.23 -14.01 -2.60
CA LEU A 66 -17.04 -12.80 -2.57
C LEU A 66 -16.94 -12.00 -3.87
N TRP A 67 -15.79 -12.04 -4.57
CA TRP A 67 -15.65 -11.44 -5.89
C TRP A 67 -16.64 -12.02 -6.90
N VAL A 68 -16.78 -13.35 -6.92
CA VAL A 68 -17.76 -14.01 -7.80
C VAL A 68 -19.18 -13.66 -7.41
N GLU A 69 -19.48 -13.56 -6.11
CA GLU A 69 -20.79 -13.12 -5.62
C GLU A 69 -21.11 -11.69 -6.08
N VAL A 70 -20.20 -10.74 -5.85
CA VAL A 70 -20.38 -9.34 -6.30
C VAL A 70 -20.51 -9.24 -7.83
N SER A 71 -19.81 -10.10 -8.59
CA SER A 71 -19.93 -10.12 -10.05
C SER A 71 -21.33 -10.58 -10.51
N ASN A 72 -22.02 -11.43 -9.73
CA ASN A 72 -23.36 -11.93 -10.05
C ASN A 72 -24.48 -11.02 -9.53
N ASP A 73 -24.34 -10.54 -8.28
CA ASP A 73 -25.40 -9.85 -7.54
C ASP A 73 -25.23 -8.32 -7.54
N GLY A 74 -24.08 -7.84 -7.99
CA GLY A 74 -23.71 -6.42 -7.98
C GLY A 74 -23.10 -5.96 -6.66
N PRO A 75 -22.46 -4.76 -6.67
CA PRO A 75 -21.89 -4.14 -5.48
C PRO A 75 -23.00 -3.72 -4.50
N ARG A 76 -22.70 -3.80 -3.19
CA ARG A 76 -23.63 -3.40 -2.11
C ARG A 76 -22.90 -2.84 -0.90
N THR A 77 -23.63 -2.13 -0.07
CA THR A 77 -23.16 -1.74 1.26
C THR A 77 -23.56 -2.74 2.32
N ILE A 78 -22.74 -2.94 3.32
CA ILE A 78 -22.95 -3.84 4.45
C ILE A 78 -22.73 -3.10 5.78
N VAL A 79 -23.06 -3.75 6.90
CA VAL A 79 -22.92 -3.17 8.26
C VAL A 79 -23.64 -1.81 8.34
N ASN A 80 -24.92 -1.82 8.01
CA ASN A 80 -25.76 -0.61 8.02
C ASN A 80 -25.18 0.56 7.19
N GLY A 81 -24.63 0.24 6.02
CA GLY A 81 -24.08 1.24 5.08
C GLY A 81 -22.66 1.74 5.41
N SER A 82 -22.03 1.22 6.48
CA SER A 82 -20.69 1.71 6.90
C SER A 82 -19.54 1.13 6.09
N LEU A 83 -19.74 -0.04 5.46
CA LEU A 83 -18.75 -0.69 4.61
C LEU A 83 -19.33 -0.98 3.24
N ALA A 84 -18.51 -0.93 2.22
CA ALA A 84 -18.84 -1.33 0.86
C ALA A 84 -18.28 -2.72 0.56
N LEU A 85 -19.09 -3.57 -0.02
CA LEU A 85 -18.71 -4.84 -0.63
C LEU A 85 -18.76 -4.67 -2.14
N ASP A 86 -17.64 -4.38 -2.73
CA ASP A 86 -17.45 -4.15 -4.16
C ASP A 86 -16.10 -4.68 -4.65
N HIS A 87 -15.87 -4.65 -5.94
CA HIS A 87 -14.63 -5.14 -6.53
C HIS A 87 -13.39 -4.37 -6.05
N LEU A 88 -13.49 -3.07 -5.74
CA LEU A 88 -12.36 -2.30 -5.21
C LEU A 88 -11.96 -2.79 -3.82
N ALA A 89 -12.94 -3.04 -2.94
CA ALA A 89 -12.70 -3.57 -1.59
C ALA A 89 -12.07 -4.97 -1.65
N LEU A 90 -12.57 -5.81 -2.54
CA LEU A 90 -12.09 -7.19 -2.69
C LEU A 90 -10.71 -7.23 -3.36
N TRP A 91 -10.46 -6.41 -4.39
CA TRP A 91 -9.14 -6.25 -5.02
C TRP A 91 -8.07 -5.84 -4.01
N GLY A 92 -8.37 -4.82 -3.21
CA GLY A 92 -7.47 -4.35 -2.16
C GLY A 92 -7.24 -5.41 -1.09
N THR A 93 -8.26 -6.14 -0.69
CA THR A 93 -8.15 -7.26 0.26
C THR A 93 -7.22 -8.35 -0.27
N ILE A 94 -7.39 -8.77 -1.53
CA ILE A 94 -6.52 -9.75 -2.20
C ILE A 94 -5.08 -9.21 -2.27
N THR A 95 -4.90 -7.96 -2.68
CA THR A 95 -3.57 -7.32 -2.76
C THR A 95 -2.86 -7.31 -1.40
N ILE A 96 -3.57 -6.95 -0.32
CA ILE A 96 -3.04 -6.96 1.04
C ILE A 96 -2.70 -8.39 1.48
N CYS A 97 -3.54 -9.37 1.20
CA CYS A 97 -3.29 -10.77 1.53
C CYS A 97 -2.04 -11.32 0.81
N VAL A 98 -1.87 -11.02 -0.47
CA VAL A 98 -0.65 -11.37 -1.23
C VAL A 98 0.59 -10.73 -0.59
N ALA A 99 0.49 -9.44 -0.21
CA ALA A 99 1.58 -8.75 0.45
C ALA A 99 1.93 -9.37 1.81
N ILE A 100 0.95 -9.78 2.63
CA ILE A 100 1.20 -10.48 3.90
C ILE A 100 1.93 -11.80 3.68
N VAL A 101 1.47 -12.62 2.73
CA VAL A 101 2.08 -13.92 2.42
C VAL A 101 3.56 -13.74 2.09
N LEU A 102 3.88 -12.85 1.17
CA LEU A 102 5.26 -12.61 0.77
C LEU A 102 6.10 -12.00 1.90
N ALA A 103 5.54 -11.00 2.62
CA ALA A 103 6.24 -10.35 3.72
C ALA A 103 6.50 -11.31 4.90
N ALA A 104 5.54 -12.17 5.26
CA ALA A 104 5.70 -13.15 6.33
C ALA A 104 6.83 -14.15 6.03
N LEU A 105 6.93 -14.62 4.78
CA LEU A 105 7.98 -15.53 4.34
C LEU A 105 9.39 -14.87 4.40
N VAL A 106 9.49 -13.60 4.03
CA VAL A 106 10.75 -12.83 4.10
C VAL A 106 11.12 -12.54 5.56
N THR A 107 10.12 -12.25 6.40
CA THR A 107 10.30 -11.86 7.81
C THR A 107 10.81 -13.02 8.69
N GLU A 108 10.46 -14.26 8.38
CA GLU A 108 10.80 -15.44 9.20
C GLU A 108 12.30 -15.54 9.48
N ASP A 109 13.12 -15.47 8.43
CA ASP A 109 14.57 -15.55 8.58
C ASP A 109 15.15 -14.31 9.26
N TYR A 110 14.62 -13.13 8.95
CA TYR A 110 15.05 -11.88 9.57
C TYR A 110 14.89 -11.93 11.09
N LEU A 111 13.70 -12.29 11.59
CA LEU A 111 13.43 -12.35 13.04
C LEU A 111 14.33 -13.38 13.74
N ARG A 112 14.53 -14.53 13.09
CA ARG A 112 15.41 -15.57 13.62
C ARG A 112 16.87 -15.10 13.70
N ARG A 113 17.36 -14.46 12.65
CA ARG A 113 18.73 -13.93 12.57
C ARG A 113 18.98 -12.87 13.64
N GLU A 114 18.00 -12.01 13.89
CA GLU A 114 18.08 -10.95 14.88
C GLU A 114 17.70 -11.41 16.31
N SER A 115 17.41 -12.70 16.51
CA SER A 115 16.92 -13.25 17.80
C SER A 115 15.69 -12.52 18.34
N MET A 116 14.73 -12.27 17.45
CA MET A 116 13.47 -11.59 17.71
C MET A 116 12.26 -12.49 17.40
N ASP A 117 12.44 -13.82 17.42
CA ASP A 117 11.37 -14.78 17.16
C ASP A 117 10.22 -14.60 18.15
N GLY A 118 9.00 -14.46 17.60
CA GLY A 118 7.78 -14.33 18.40
C GLY A 118 6.55 -14.09 17.51
N PRO A 119 5.35 -14.15 18.07
CA PRO A 119 4.10 -13.93 17.36
C PRO A 119 3.83 -12.44 17.08
N GLU A 120 4.49 -11.52 17.80
CA GLU A 120 4.11 -10.12 17.89
C GLU A 120 4.19 -9.40 16.53
N VAL A 121 5.28 -9.62 15.78
CA VAL A 121 5.48 -9.00 14.47
C VAL A 121 4.43 -9.46 13.48
N TYR A 122 4.10 -10.75 13.48
CA TYR A 122 3.09 -11.32 12.59
C TYR A 122 1.67 -10.87 12.98
N ALA A 123 1.36 -10.79 14.27
CA ALA A 123 0.09 -10.26 14.76
C ALA A 123 -0.08 -8.79 14.34
N LEU A 124 0.99 -8.00 14.39
CA LEU A 124 0.97 -6.61 13.95
C LEU A 124 0.81 -6.50 12.41
N TYR A 125 1.39 -7.40 11.61
CA TYR A 125 1.09 -7.46 10.17
C TYR A 125 -0.39 -7.72 9.91
N LEU A 126 -0.96 -8.71 10.60
CA LEU A 126 -2.39 -9.03 10.47
C LEU A 126 -3.27 -7.88 10.95
N SER A 127 -2.92 -7.21 12.05
CA SER A 127 -3.65 -6.05 12.56
C SER A 127 -3.57 -4.86 11.59
N ALA A 128 -2.39 -4.60 11.02
CA ALA A 128 -2.23 -3.59 9.98
C ALA A 128 -3.06 -3.91 8.74
N ALA A 129 -3.12 -5.18 8.34
CA ALA A 129 -3.95 -5.63 7.22
C ALA A 129 -5.44 -5.43 7.48
N VAL A 130 -5.92 -5.77 8.68
CA VAL A 130 -7.31 -5.50 9.12
C VAL A 130 -7.62 -4.01 8.97
N GLY A 131 -6.76 -3.14 9.52
CA GLY A 131 -6.91 -1.69 9.38
C GLY A 131 -6.94 -1.26 7.92
N GLY A 132 -6.05 -1.81 7.09
CA GLY A 132 -6.01 -1.54 5.64
C GLY A 132 -7.28 -1.97 4.92
N VAL A 133 -7.78 -3.19 5.16
CA VAL A 133 -9.01 -3.71 4.54
C VAL A 133 -10.22 -2.89 4.98
N VAL A 134 -10.34 -2.57 6.27
CA VAL A 134 -11.43 -1.72 6.77
C VAL A 134 -11.38 -0.33 6.12
N MET A 135 -10.19 0.28 6.03
CA MET A 135 -10.01 1.62 5.45
C MET A 135 -10.43 1.68 3.98
N LEU A 136 -10.02 0.71 3.16
CA LEU A 136 -10.34 0.71 1.72
C LEU A 136 -11.78 0.26 1.42
N ALA A 137 -12.41 -0.52 2.31
CA ALA A 137 -13.80 -0.94 2.20
C ALA A 137 -14.78 0.04 2.87
N ALA A 138 -14.28 1.06 3.58
CA ALA A 138 -15.12 2.00 4.31
C ALA A 138 -16.05 2.79 3.38
N ASN A 139 -17.34 2.81 3.69
CA ASN A 139 -18.33 3.71 3.10
C ASN A 139 -18.74 4.84 4.08
N ASP A 140 -17.87 5.10 5.05
CA ASP A 140 -18.02 6.14 6.05
C ASP A 140 -16.64 6.73 6.38
N LEU A 141 -16.53 8.07 6.45
CA LEU A 141 -15.26 8.75 6.67
C LEU A 141 -14.68 8.48 8.07
N VAL A 142 -15.52 8.26 9.10
CA VAL A 142 -15.07 7.88 10.44
C VAL A 142 -14.52 6.45 10.42
N VAL A 143 -15.18 5.53 9.70
CA VAL A 143 -14.69 4.16 9.51
C VAL A 143 -13.38 4.15 8.71
N THR A 144 -13.26 5.01 7.70
CA THR A 144 -11.99 5.23 6.97
C THR A 144 -10.88 5.65 7.94
N PHE A 145 -11.17 6.60 8.85
CA PHE A 145 -10.22 7.05 9.87
C PHE A 145 -9.83 5.93 10.84
N LEU A 146 -10.80 5.16 11.34
CA LEU A 146 -10.52 4.02 12.24
C LEU A 146 -9.64 2.96 11.58
N GLY A 147 -9.90 2.65 10.30
CA GLY A 147 -9.06 1.77 9.50
C GLY A 147 -7.65 2.32 9.32
N LEU A 148 -7.53 3.62 9.01
CA LEU A 148 -6.25 4.33 8.87
C LEU A 148 -5.44 4.29 10.17
N GLU A 149 -6.07 4.54 11.32
CA GLU A 149 -5.39 4.51 12.62
C GLU A 149 -4.97 3.10 13.01
N THR A 150 -5.81 2.10 12.79
CA THR A 150 -5.47 0.69 13.07
C THR A 150 -4.27 0.24 12.25
N LEU A 151 -4.24 0.56 10.96
CA LEU A 151 -3.09 0.34 10.09
C LEU A 151 -1.86 1.11 10.60
N SER A 152 -2.02 2.40 10.94
CA SER A 152 -0.93 3.29 11.30
C SER A 152 -0.26 2.89 12.61
N LEU A 153 -1.03 2.66 13.68
CA LEU A 153 -0.51 2.25 15.00
C LEU A 153 0.27 0.95 14.89
N SER A 154 -0.24 -0.03 14.13
CA SER A 154 0.47 -1.28 13.89
C SER A 154 1.81 -1.03 13.18
N LEU A 155 1.85 -0.17 12.16
CA LEU A 155 3.07 0.16 11.43
C LEU A 155 4.06 0.98 12.25
N TYR A 156 3.61 1.87 13.16
CA TYR A 156 4.51 2.61 14.06
C TYR A 156 5.27 1.67 15.00
N VAL A 157 4.55 0.70 15.57
CA VAL A 157 5.17 -0.32 16.42
C VAL A 157 6.12 -1.22 15.63
N LEU A 158 5.70 -1.66 14.44
CA LEU A 158 6.55 -2.46 13.55
C LEU A 158 7.83 -1.73 13.14
N ALA A 159 7.76 -0.43 12.79
CA ALA A 159 8.94 0.37 12.42
C ALA A 159 9.96 0.47 13.55
N SER A 160 9.50 0.50 14.81
CA SER A 160 10.35 0.54 16.00
C SER A 160 10.66 -0.83 16.61
N SER A 161 10.28 -1.93 15.95
CA SER A 161 10.33 -3.27 16.56
C SER A 161 11.73 -3.78 16.85
N HIS A 162 12.76 -3.33 16.12
CA HIS A 162 14.15 -3.71 16.40
C HIS A 162 14.76 -2.84 17.50
N ARG A 163 14.35 -3.09 18.75
CA ARG A 163 14.67 -2.27 19.95
C ARG A 163 16.17 -2.08 20.21
N ARG A 164 17.06 -2.96 19.67
CA ARG A 164 18.51 -2.88 19.85
C ARG A 164 19.16 -1.90 18.86
N ARG A 165 18.42 -1.40 17.85
CA ARG A 165 18.89 -0.44 16.87
C ARG A 165 18.28 0.93 17.13
N ALA A 166 19.14 1.93 17.34
CA ALA A 166 18.70 3.31 17.55
C ALA A 166 17.92 3.84 16.36
N GLU A 167 18.36 3.51 15.13
CA GLU A 167 17.73 3.92 13.88
C GLU A 167 16.29 3.40 13.76
N SER A 168 16.03 2.16 14.22
CA SER A 168 14.67 1.60 14.22
C SER A 168 13.77 2.32 15.22
N THR A 169 14.26 2.61 16.41
CA THR A 169 13.50 3.35 17.43
C THR A 169 13.23 4.79 16.98
N GLU A 170 14.22 5.47 16.41
CA GLU A 170 14.11 6.81 15.85
C GLU A 170 13.08 6.85 14.70
N SER A 171 13.13 5.87 13.79
CA SER A 171 12.21 5.78 12.65
C SER A 171 10.77 5.61 13.11
N GLY A 172 10.52 4.73 14.08
CA GLY A 172 9.18 4.54 14.65
C GLY A 172 8.66 5.80 15.35
N PHE A 173 9.53 6.49 16.10
CA PHE A 173 9.16 7.75 16.77
C PHE A 173 8.84 8.86 15.76
N LYS A 174 9.67 9.06 14.74
CA LYS A 174 9.40 10.01 13.66
C LYS A 174 8.09 9.71 12.96
N TYR A 175 7.85 8.42 12.64
CA TYR A 175 6.64 8.01 11.95
C TYR A 175 5.39 8.24 12.81
N PHE A 176 5.45 7.93 14.11
CA PHE A 176 4.36 8.17 15.06
C PHE A 176 4.00 9.67 15.19
N ILE A 177 5.01 10.53 15.40
CA ILE A 177 4.75 11.97 15.59
C ILE A 177 4.18 12.60 14.30
N LEU A 178 4.84 12.37 13.17
CA LEU A 178 4.39 12.95 11.89
C LEU A 178 3.05 12.36 11.44
N GLY A 179 2.84 11.06 11.68
CA GLY A 179 1.58 10.41 11.40
C GLY A 179 0.43 10.91 12.26
N GLY A 180 0.66 11.12 13.55
CA GLY A 180 -0.35 11.69 14.46
C GLY A 180 -0.81 13.09 14.02
N PHE A 181 0.11 13.95 13.54
CA PHE A 181 -0.28 15.24 12.94
C PHE A 181 -1.12 15.06 11.69
N ALA A 182 -0.73 14.16 10.78
CA ALA A 182 -1.48 13.92 9.56
C ALA A 182 -2.89 13.36 9.84
N SER A 183 -3.02 12.48 10.82
CA SER A 183 -4.29 11.94 11.29
C SER A 183 -5.19 13.02 11.90
N ALA A 184 -4.62 13.97 12.65
CA ALA A 184 -5.38 15.10 13.20
C ALA A 184 -5.94 15.99 12.09
N PHE A 185 -5.17 16.27 11.03
CA PHE A 185 -5.66 17.00 9.85
C PHE A 185 -6.77 16.24 9.15
N PHE A 186 -6.60 14.91 8.96
CA PHE A 186 -7.62 14.07 8.34
C PHE A 186 -8.93 14.09 9.13
N LEU A 187 -8.85 13.90 10.45
CA LEU A 187 -10.02 13.92 11.33
C LEU A 187 -10.72 15.29 11.33
N TYR A 188 -9.94 16.38 11.33
CA TYR A 188 -10.51 17.73 11.23
C TYR A 188 -11.17 17.96 9.87
N GLY A 189 -10.60 17.41 8.79
CA GLY A 189 -11.23 17.39 7.47
C GLY A 189 -12.59 16.69 7.48
N ILE A 190 -12.70 15.53 8.16
CA ILE A 190 -13.99 14.82 8.34
C ILE A 190 -15.00 15.73 9.07
N ALA A 191 -14.58 16.40 10.13
CA ALA A 191 -15.46 17.28 10.90
C ALA A 191 -16.00 18.45 10.05
N LEU A 192 -15.19 19.02 9.16
CA LEU A 192 -15.62 20.10 8.26
C LEU A 192 -16.57 19.58 7.17
N VAL A 193 -16.29 18.42 6.57
CA VAL A 193 -17.21 17.78 5.61
C VAL A 193 -18.53 17.45 6.28
N TYR A 194 -18.52 16.89 7.49
CA TYR A 194 -19.73 16.63 8.27
C TYR A 194 -20.49 17.94 8.56
N GLY A 195 -19.79 19.01 8.93
CA GLY A 195 -20.39 20.32 9.20
C GLY A 195 -21.14 20.91 8.02
N THR A 196 -20.73 20.61 6.79
CA THR A 196 -21.36 21.10 5.54
C THR A 196 -22.43 20.17 5.00
N THR A 197 -22.23 18.84 5.11
CA THR A 197 -23.12 17.85 4.49
C THR A 197 -24.08 17.18 5.47
N GLY A 198 -23.81 17.28 6.77
CA GLY A 198 -24.61 16.62 7.82
C GLY A 198 -24.39 15.11 7.93
N SER A 199 -23.50 14.50 7.13
CA SER A 199 -23.20 13.07 7.16
C SER A 199 -21.70 12.78 7.09
N THR A 200 -21.27 11.65 7.64
CA THR A 200 -19.94 11.05 7.43
C THR A 200 -19.99 9.88 6.45
N ASN A 201 -21.19 9.40 6.12
CA ASN A 201 -21.36 8.34 5.15
C ASN A 201 -21.03 8.84 3.74
N ILE A 202 -20.17 8.10 3.03
CA ILE A 202 -19.63 8.49 1.71
C ILE A 202 -20.75 8.63 0.67
N SER A 203 -21.72 7.71 0.67
CA SER A 203 -22.85 7.75 -0.27
C SER A 203 -23.78 8.93 0.02
N ASP A 204 -24.05 9.24 1.30
CA ASP A 204 -24.87 10.40 1.69
C ASP A 204 -24.18 11.71 1.34
N VAL A 205 -22.85 11.82 1.61
CA VAL A 205 -22.05 12.99 1.23
C VAL A 205 -22.17 13.26 -0.26
N ALA A 206 -21.97 12.23 -1.09
CA ALA A 206 -22.15 12.34 -2.54
C ALA A 206 -23.56 12.80 -2.92
N GLY A 207 -24.59 12.21 -2.30
CA GLY A 207 -25.99 12.58 -2.56
C GLY A 207 -26.32 14.04 -2.19
N VAL A 208 -25.76 14.57 -1.10
CA VAL A 208 -25.93 15.99 -0.72
C VAL A 208 -25.26 16.90 -1.72
N LEU A 209 -24.05 16.57 -2.16
CA LEU A 209 -23.28 17.36 -3.13
C LEU A 209 -23.93 17.34 -4.51
N ASP A 210 -24.44 16.19 -4.97
CA ASP A 210 -25.13 16.06 -6.27
C ASP A 210 -26.47 16.83 -6.28
N ALA A 211 -27.13 16.99 -5.12
CA ALA A 211 -28.40 17.72 -5.02
C ALA A 211 -28.23 19.25 -4.94
N GLU A 212 -27.02 19.79 -4.95
CA GLU A 212 -26.72 21.25 -4.81
C GLU A 212 -27.43 21.91 -3.61
N VAL A 213 -27.63 21.18 -2.50
CA VAL A 213 -28.39 21.64 -1.32
C VAL A 213 -27.54 22.51 -0.38
N LEU A 214 -26.31 22.83 -0.74
CA LEU A 214 -25.41 23.60 0.09
C LEU A 214 -25.88 25.05 0.26
N LEU A 215 -25.85 25.57 1.50
CA LEU A 215 -26.16 26.95 1.80
C LEU A 215 -25.03 27.86 1.30
N GLN A 216 -25.33 29.08 0.89
CA GLN A 216 -24.33 30.07 0.50
C GLN A 216 -23.28 30.27 1.61
N GLY A 217 -22.01 30.03 1.33
CA GLY A 217 -20.89 30.16 2.26
C GLY A 217 -20.32 28.83 2.79
N ASP A 218 -21.00 27.72 2.60
CA ASP A 218 -20.52 26.40 3.04
C ASP A 218 -19.43 25.84 2.11
N ASP A 219 -19.31 26.34 0.87
CA ASP A 219 -18.31 25.92 -0.12
C ASP A 219 -16.87 26.04 0.42
N VAL A 220 -16.55 27.15 1.11
CA VAL A 220 -15.20 27.38 1.66
C VAL A 220 -14.88 26.37 2.76
N MET A 221 -15.86 26.05 3.61
CA MET A 221 -15.68 25.06 4.69
C MET A 221 -15.55 23.66 4.11
N LEU A 222 -16.32 23.33 3.09
CA LEU A 222 -16.25 22.04 2.38
C LEU A 222 -14.88 21.87 1.71
N LEU A 223 -14.44 22.85 0.91
CA LEU A 223 -13.14 22.82 0.24
C LEU A 223 -11.97 22.73 1.23
N ALA A 224 -12.06 23.45 2.36
CA ALA A 224 -11.08 23.32 3.44
C ALA A 224 -11.10 21.90 4.03
N GLY A 225 -12.28 21.31 4.22
CA GLY A 225 -12.45 19.92 4.66
C GLY A 225 -11.81 18.94 3.71
N VAL A 226 -12.10 19.03 2.41
CA VAL A 226 -11.52 18.21 1.34
C VAL A 226 -9.99 18.37 1.30
N GLY A 227 -9.48 19.60 1.39
CA GLY A 227 -8.05 19.86 1.45
C GLY A 227 -7.36 19.15 2.63
N LEU A 228 -7.98 19.16 3.81
CA LEU A 228 -7.45 18.48 5.00
C LEU A 228 -7.55 16.94 4.90
N LEU A 229 -8.60 16.41 4.29
CA LEU A 229 -8.68 14.98 3.95
C LEU A 229 -7.52 14.57 3.02
N LEU A 230 -7.27 15.38 1.98
CA LEU A 230 -6.17 15.16 1.05
C LEU A 230 -4.79 15.22 1.74
N VAL A 231 -4.57 16.10 2.71
CA VAL A 231 -3.33 16.16 3.50
C VAL A 231 -3.07 14.82 4.21
N GLY A 232 -4.09 14.27 4.88
CA GLY A 232 -3.96 12.99 5.59
C GLY A 232 -3.70 11.82 4.65
N LEU A 233 -4.44 11.73 3.54
CA LEU A 233 -4.27 10.68 2.54
C LEU A 233 -2.93 10.82 1.79
N ALA A 234 -2.53 12.04 1.41
CA ALA A 234 -1.26 12.32 0.75
C ALA A 234 -0.05 11.98 1.65
N PHE A 235 -0.15 12.25 2.95
CA PHE A 235 0.84 11.80 3.93
C PHE A 235 0.96 10.27 3.92
N LYS A 236 -0.17 9.55 3.95
CA LYS A 236 -0.18 8.08 4.04
C LYS A 236 0.42 7.41 2.82
N VAL A 237 0.20 7.96 1.63
CA VAL A 237 0.81 7.46 0.38
C VAL A 237 2.23 7.99 0.14
N ALA A 238 2.73 8.88 1.01
CA ALA A 238 4.01 9.57 0.90
C ALA A 238 4.12 10.42 -0.39
N ALA A 239 3.05 11.12 -0.76
CA ALA A 239 3.09 12.09 -1.85
C ALA A 239 3.82 13.37 -1.43
N VAL A 240 4.55 14.00 -2.34
CA VAL A 240 5.20 15.29 -2.12
C VAL A 240 4.15 16.39 -2.05
N PRO A 241 4.19 17.30 -1.03
CA PRO A 241 5.24 17.54 -0.05
C PRO A 241 5.17 16.70 1.24
N PHE A 242 4.19 15.83 1.43
CA PHE A 242 3.92 15.10 2.68
C PHE A 242 4.77 13.83 2.84
N HIS A 243 5.86 13.69 2.10
CA HIS A 243 6.71 12.49 1.98
C HIS A 243 7.87 12.42 2.99
N PHE A 244 8.13 13.46 3.79
CA PHE A 244 9.37 13.61 4.59
C PHE A 244 9.65 12.45 5.53
N TRP A 245 8.62 11.76 5.99
CA TRP A 245 8.77 10.60 6.87
C TRP A 245 9.34 9.36 6.15
N ALA A 246 9.02 9.18 4.87
CA ALA A 246 9.24 7.91 4.18
C ALA A 246 10.73 7.55 4.00
N PRO A 247 11.65 8.45 3.59
CA PRO A 247 13.06 8.11 3.46
C PRO A 247 13.70 7.69 4.78
N ASP A 248 13.42 8.40 5.87
CA ASP A 248 14.00 8.13 7.19
C ASP A 248 13.42 6.85 7.80
N VAL A 249 12.10 6.66 7.68
CA VAL A 249 11.42 5.47 8.21
C VAL A 249 11.81 4.22 7.43
N TYR A 250 11.88 4.29 6.10
CA TYR A 250 12.27 3.12 5.29
C TYR A 250 13.72 2.71 5.54
N GLN A 251 14.60 3.67 5.75
CA GLN A 251 16.01 3.40 6.07
C GLN A 251 16.16 2.79 7.47
N GLY A 252 15.50 3.35 8.48
CA GLY A 252 15.68 2.95 9.88
C GLY A 252 14.87 1.72 10.30
N ALA A 253 13.67 1.52 9.79
CA ALA A 253 12.83 0.37 10.12
C ALA A 253 13.47 -0.96 9.69
N PRO A 254 13.11 -2.09 10.33
CA PRO A 254 13.50 -3.42 9.86
C PRO A 254 13.13 -3.63 8.39
N THR A 255 14.06 -4.16 7.59
CA THR A 255 13.87 -4.23 6.13
C THR A 255 12.60 -4.97 5.68
N PRO A 256 12.19 -6.12 6.30
CA PRO A 256 10.91 -6.77 5.95
C PRO A 256 9.69 -5.92 6.32
N VAL A 257 9.78 -5.14 7.39
CA VAL A 257 8.71 -4.19 7.78
C VAL A 257 8.59 -3.08 6.74
N THR A 258 9.72 -2.56 6.25
CA THR A 258 9.73 -1.58 5.15
C THR A 258 9.06 -2.15 3.90
N ALA A 259 9.33 -3.42 3.55
CA ALA A 259 8.68 -4.11 2.42
C ALA A 259 7.14 -4.12 2.57
N PHE A 260 6.65 -4.46 3.77
CA PHE A 260 5.21 -4.50 4.06
C PHE A 260 4.57 -3.09 4.06
N MET A 261 5.24 -2.09 4.65
CA MET A 261 4.76 -0.70 4.63
C MET A 261 4.66 -0.15 3.21
N ALA A 262 5.67 -0.41 2.39
CA ALA A 262 5.75 0.06 1.01
C ALA A 262 4.75 -0.62 0.07
N SER A 263 4.25 -1.80 0.43
CA SER A 263 3.29 -2.60 -0.34
C SER A 263 1.87 -2.47 0.20
N ALA A 264 1.49 -3.26 1.20
CA ALA A 264 0.15 -3.32 1.76
C ALA A 264 -0.34 -1.97 2.30
N GLY A 265 0.53 -1.24 3.03
CA GLY A 265 0.20 0.07 3.57
C GLY A 265 -0.13 1.10 2.50
N LYS A 266 0.66 1.12 1.41
CA LYS A 266 0.40 2.00 0.26
C LYS A 266 -0.84 1.60 -0.53
N ALA A 267 -1.01 0.31 -0.81
CA ALA A 267 -2.17 -0.19 -1.54
C ALA A 267 -3.47 0.18 -0.82
N ALA A 268 -3.54 -0.04 0.49
CA ALA A 268 -4.69 0.32 1.30
C ALA A 268 -4.99 1.83 1.23
N ALA A 269 -3.97 2.69 1.38
CA ALA A 269 -4.14 4.13 1.39
C ALA A 269 -4.57 4.70 0.03
N PHE A 270 -4.01 4.21 -1.07
CA PHE A 270 -4.42 4.65 -2.42
C PHE A 270 -5.82 4.19 -2.80
N LEU A 271 -6.21 2.96 -2.47
CA LEU A 271 -7.55 2.47 -2.76
C LEU A 271 -8.60 3.21 -1.91
N ALA A 272 -8.29 3.55 -0.65
CA ALA A 272 -9.13 4.42 0.15
C ALA A 272 -9.20 5.86 -0.42
N MET A 273 -8.08 6.39 -0.92
CA MET A 273 -8.06 7.69 -1.61
C MET A 273 -8.96 7.69 -2.84
N LEU A 274 -8.87 6.65 -3.68
CA LEU A 274 -9.76 6.48 -4.84
C LEU A 274 -11.22 6.44 -4.41
N ARG A 275 -11.57 5.66 -3.37
CA ARG A 275 -12.94 5.61 -2.86
C ARG A 275 -13.42 6.98 -2.38
N VAL A 276 -12.66 7.69 -1.58
CA VAL A 276 -13.05 9.02 -1.08
C VAL A 276 -13.21 10.02 -2.23
N LEU A 277 -12.28 10.07 -3.17
CA LEU A 277 -12.31 11.07 -4.24
C LEU A 277 -13.34 10.75 -5.33
N VAL A 278 -13.43 9.49 -5.75
CA VAL A 278 -14.28 9.11 -6.89
C VAL A 278 -15.72 8.82 -6.45
N VAL A 279 -15.95 8.34 -5.23
CA VAL A 279 -17.29 7.99 -4.75
C VAL A 279 -17.93 9.10 -3.92
N ALA A 280 -17.19 9.67 -2.94
CA ALA A 280 -17.74 10.72 -2.07
C ALA A 280 -17.76 12.10 -2.73
N LEU A 281 -16.77 12.42 -3.59
CA LEU A 281 -16.50 13.77 -4.06
C LEU A 281 -16.45 13.88 -5.61
N PRO A 282 -17.32 13.17 -6.37
CA PRO A 282 -17.30 13.26 -7.84
C PRO A 282 -17.67 14.67 -8.32
N SER A 283 -18.63 15.36 -7.66
CA SER A 283 -19.07 16.72 -7.99
C SER A 283 -17.98 17.77 -7.77
N LEU A 284 -16.98 17.48 -6.94
CA LEU A 284 -15.82 18.35 -6.65
C LEU A 284 -14.56 17.93 -7.43
N ALA A 285 -14.72 17.14 -8.49
CA ALA A 285 -13.58 16.67 -9.28
C ALA A 285 -12.74 17.82 -9.85
N ASP A 286 -13.36 18.90 -10.28
CA ASP A 286 -12.66 20.08 -10.81
C ASP A 286 -11.85 20.83 -9.73
N ASP A 287 -12.16 20.65 -8.43
CA ASP A 287 -11.43 21.25 -7.32
C ASP A 287 -10.27 20.37 -6.84
N TRP A 288 -10.50 19.06 -6.64
CA TRP A 288 -9.45 18.19 -6.10
C TRP A 288 -8.48 17.65 -7.16
N ARG A 289 -8.91 17.51 -8.42
CA ARG A 289 -8.06 17.00 -9.51
C ARG A 289 -6.80 17.84 -9.73
N PRO A 290 -6.84 19.21 -9.78
CA PRO A 290 -5.64 20.02 -9.90
C PRO A 290 -4.67 19.82 -8.73
N VAL A 291 -5.17 19.58 -7.52
CA VAL A 291 -4.33 19.26 -6.35
C VAL A 291 -3.62 17.93 -6.56
N ILE A 292 -4.35 16.88 -6.96
CA ILE A 292 -3.76 15.57 -7.28
C ILE A 292 -2.72 15.69 -8.40
N TRP A 293 -2.99 16.49 -9.43
CA TRP A 293 -2.05 16.77 -10.52
C TRP A 293 -0.72 17.33 -9.97
N VAL A 294 -0.79 18.34 -9.12
CA VAL A 294 0.40 18.95 -8.50
C VAL A 294 1.15 17.95 -7.61
N LEU A 295 0.44 17.18 -6.78
CA LEU A 295 1.04 16.14 -5.94
C LEU A 295 1.72 15.05 -6.78
N ALA A 296 1.10 14.65 -7.89
CA ALA A 296 1.64 13.65 -8.82
C ALA A 296 2.95 14.16 -9.46
N VAL A 297 2.92 15.35 -10.05
CA VAL A 297 4.09 15.95 -10.70
C VAL A 297 5.22 16.16 -9.70
N ALA A 298 4.94 16.71 -8.52
CA ALA A 298 5.94 16.92 -7.49
C ALA A 298 6.56 15.58 -7.03
N SER A 299 5.74 14.52 -6.87
CA SER A 299 6.21 13.21 -6.45
C SER A 299 7.04 12.51 -7.54
N LEU A 300 6.62 12.60 -8.80
CA LEU A 300 7.36 12.09 -9.94
C LEU A 300 8.75 12.72 -10.05
N VAL A 301 8.80 14.06 -10.04
CA VAL A 301 10.04 14.81 -10.27
C VAL A 301 10.97 14.69 -9.07
N LEU A 302 10.51 15.06 -7.86
CA LEU A 302 11.36 15.05 -6.68
C LEU A 302 11.75 13.62 -6.27
N GLY A 303 10.82 12.66 -6.35
CA GLY A 303 11.10 11.26 -6.05
C GLY A 303 12.20 10.71 -6.96
N SER A 304 12.12 10.94 -8.26
CA SER A 304 13.11 10.46 -9.23
C SER A 304 14.47 11.13 -9.05
N ILE A 305 14.53 12.45 -8.91
CA ILE A 305 15.80 13.20 -8.77
C ILE A 305 16.48 12.86 -7.45
N LEU A 306 15.74 12.86 -6.33
CA LEU A 306 16.34 12.59 -5.02
C LEU A 306 16.77 11.13 -4.86
N ALA A 307 16.16 10.18 -5.57
CA ALA A 307 16.60 8.80 -5.60
C ALA A 307 18.01 8.66 -6.21
N VAL A 308 18.31 9.44 -7.26
CA VAL A 308 19.60 9.37 -7.98
C VAL A 308 20.79 9.76 -7.11
N VAL A 309 20.63 10.70 -6.19
CA VAL A 309 21.72 11.22 -5.37
C VAL A 309 21.99 10.39 -4.10
N GLN A 310 21.13 9.42 -3.78
CA GLN A 310 21.32 8.57 -2.60
C GLN A 310 22.43 7.54 -2.81
N THR A 311 23.06 7.10 -1.71
CA THR A 311 24.04 6.00 -1.66
C THR A 311 23.55 4.81 -0.86
N ASP A 312 22.64 5.01 0.06
CA ASP A 312 21.96 3.97 0.83
C ASP A 312 20.79 3.38 0.01
N VAL A 313 20.79 2.05 -0.22
CA VAL A 313 19.83 1.37 -1.09
C VAL A 313 18.41 1.43 -0.53
N LYS A 314 18.21 1.35 0.80
CA LYS A 314 16.88 1.47 1.39
C LYS A 314 16.33 2.89 1.18
N ARG A 315 17.18 3.91 1.31
CA ARG A 315 16.81 5.30 1.08
C ARG A 315 16.59 5.58 -0.42
N MET A 316 17.41 4.98 -1.31
CA MET A 316 17.17 5.00 -2.76
C MET A 316 15.79 4.45 -3.11
N LEU A 317 15.44 3.29 -2.56
CA LEU A 317 14.15 2.63 -2.78
C LEU A 317 12.97 3.39 -2.13
N ALA A 318 13.21 4.14 -1.05
CA ALA A 318 12.20 5.03 -0.47
C ALA A 318 11.84 6.17 -1.43
N TYR A 319 12.82 6.84 -2.03
CA TYR A 319 12.56 7.86 -3.05
C TYR A 319 11.97 7.27 -4.34
N SER A 320 12.41 6.07 -4.74
CA SER A 320 11.75 5.29 -5.79
C SER A 320 10.27 5.08 -5.46
N SER A 321 9.95 4.70 -4.23
CA SER A 321 8.58 4.51 -3.75
C SER A 321 7.74 5.80 -3.79
N ILE A 322 8.36 6.97 -3.57
CA ILE A 322 7.71 8.29 -3.73
C ILE A 322 7.43 8.57 -5.22
N SER A 323 8.38 8.26 -6.11
CA SER A 323 8.18 8.38 -7.56
C SER A 323 7.05 7.46 -8.05
N HIS A 324 7.00 6.20 -7.57
CA HIS A 324 5.90 5.27 -7.87
C HIS A 324 4.54 5.78 -7.34
N ALA A 325 4.51 6.45 -6.17
CA ALA A 325 3.29 7.13 -5.72
C ALA A 325 2.86 8.21 -6.71
N GLY A 326 3.80 8.95 -7.29
CA GLY A 326 3.52 9.92 -8.35
C GLY A 326 2.87 9.26 -9.57
N PHE A 327 3.36 8.10 -10.04
CA PHE A 327 2.73 7.36 -11.14
C PHE A 327 1.30 6.91 -10.80
N ILE A 328 1.05 6.43 -9.60
CA ILE A 328 -0.30 6.02 -9.20
C ILE A 328 -1.23 7.23 -9.14
N LEU A 329 -0.74 8.39 -8.65
CA LEU A 329 -1.49 9.64 -8.64
C LEU A 329 -1.84 10.13 -10.05
N VAL A 330 -1.08 9.79 -11.10
CA VAL A 330 -1.46 10.05 -12.50
C VAL A 330 -2.77 9.33 -12.85
N GLY A 331 -2.89 8.05 -12.45
CA GLY A 331 -4.15 7.31 -12.65
C GLY A 331 -5.30 7.84 -11.79
N VAL A 332 -5.03 8.29 -10.56
CA VAL A 332 -6.04 8.94 -9.69
C VAL A 332 -6.52 10.26 -10.31
N GLU A 333 -5.64 11.05 -10.88
CA GLU A 333 -6.00 12.28 -11.60
C GLU A 333 -6.89 11.97 -12.81
N ALA A 334 -6.51 10.96 -13.60
CA ALA A 334 -7.32 10.52 -14.73
C ALA A 334 -8.71 10.06 -14.31
N ALA A 335 -8.83 9.32 -13.18
CA ALA A 335 -10.12 8.88 -12.63
C ALA A 335 -11.06 10.05 -12.26
N GLY A 336 -10.52 11.24 -12.02
CA GLY A 336 -11.27 12.45 -11.72
C GLY A 336 -11.93 13.13 -12.94
N HIS A 337 -11.70 12.67 -14.17
CA HIS A 337 -12.35 13.23 -15.36
C HIS A 337 -13.75 12.63 -15.54
N VAL A 338 -14.71 13.14 -14.79
CA VAL A 338 -16.09 12.69 -14.80
C VAL A 338 -16.72 12.87 -16.20
N GLY A 339 -17.45 11.86 -16.66
CA GLY A 339 -18.12 11.86 -17.96
C GLY A 339 -17.24 11.47 -19.16
N ARG A 340 -15.94 11.21 -18.95
CA ARG A 340 -15.06 10.57 -19.94
C ARG A 340 -14.87 9.09 -19.58
N VAL A 341 -14.90 8.23 -20.57
CA VAL A 341 -14.50 6.83 -20.39
C VAL A 341 -13.00 6.82 -20.17
N ASN A 342 -12.58 6.40 -18.99
CA ASN A 342 -11.16 6.26 -18.65
C ASN A 342 -10.96 5.13 -17.66
N ASP A 343 -9.80 4.52 -17.73
CA ASP A 343 -9.41 3.40 -16.87
C ASP A 343 -8.55 3.84 -15.66
N GLY A 344 -8.64 5.10 -15.25
CA GLY A 344 -7.80 5.67 -14.19
C GLY A 344 -7.90 4.89 -12.87
N THR A 345 -9.12 4.50 -12.46
CA THR A 345 -9.35 3.67 -11.26
C THR A 345 -8.79 2.27 -11.45
N ALA A 346 -9.09 1.61 -12.56
CA ALA A 346 -8.63 0.27 -12.90
C ALA A 346 -7.10 0.19 -12.99
N SER A 347 -6.50 1.11 -13.75
CA SER A 347 -5.04 1.19 -13.93
C SER A 347 -4.31 1.46 -12.61
N SER A 348 -4.85 2.34 -11.76
CA SER A 348 -4.29 2.60 -10.42
C SER A 348 -4.36 1.37 -9.53
N ALA A 349 -5.49 0.65 -9.53
CA ALA A 349 -5.67 -0.58 -8.75
C ALA A 349 -4.72 -1.68 -9.23
N LEU A 350 -4.59 -1.87 -10.55
CA LEU A 350 -3.66 -2.83 -11.15
C LEU A 350 -2.19 -2.48 -10.82
N TYR A 351 -1.85 -1.19 -10.90
CA TYR A 351 -0.53 -0.72 -10.51
C TYR A 351 -0.18 -1.09 -9.08
N LEU A 352 -1.12 -0.90 -8.15
CA LEU A 352 -0.92 -1.20 -6.73
C LEU A 352 -0.64 -2.67 -6.47
N LEU A 353 -1.33 -3.59 -7.14
CA LEU A 353 -1.07 -5.02 -7.05
C LEU A 353 0.35 -5.36 -7.57
N PHE A 354 0.69 -4.89 -8.75
CA PHE A 354 2.01 -5.14 -9.34
C PHE A 354 3.13 -4.53 -8.50
N TYR A 355 2.95 -3.29 -8.04
CA TYR A 355 3.91 -2.62 -7.19
C TYR A 355 4.10 -3.32 -5.83
N ALA A 356 3.02 -3.81 -5.21
CA ALA A 356 3.11 -4.54 -3.95
C ALA A 356 4.01 -5.77 -4.06
N VAL A 357 3.86 -6.56 -5.12
CA VAL A 357 4.71 -7.73 -5.36
C VAL A 357 6.15 -7.34 -5.69
N LEU A 358 6.34 -6.35 -6.57
CA LEU A 358 7.68 -5.86 -6.96
C LEU A 358 8.47 -5.34 -5.78
N VAL A 359 7.84 -4.52 -4.92
CA VAL A 359 8.56 -3.90 -3.81
C VAL A 359 8.90 -4.91 -2.71
N ILE A 360 8.02 -5.89 -2.44
CA ILE A 360 8.35 -6.96 -1.48
C ILE A 360 9.47 -7.84 -2.03
N GLY A 361 9.44 -8.20 -3.30
CA GLY A 361 10.52 -8.96 -3.94
C GLY A 361 11.86 -8.23 -3.83
N THR A 362 11.87 -6.93 -4.13
CA THR A 362 13.06 -6.07 -4.03
C THR A 362 13.60 -6.02 -2.60
N PHE A 363 12.77 -5.62 -1.63
CA PHE A 363 13.18 -5.56 -0.22
C PHE A 363 13.47 -6.93 0.36
N GLY A 364 12.87 -8.00 -0.17
CA GLY A 364 13.20 -9.38 0.18
C GLY A 364 14.66 -9.69 -0.12
N VAL A 365 15.15 -9.32 -1.30
CA VAL A 365 16.58 -9.45 -1.63
C VAL A 365 17.44 -8.53 -0.77
N VAL A 366 17.02 -7.26 -0.59
CA VAL A 366 17.72 -6.31 0.29
C VAL A 366 17.86 -6.88 1.71
N THR A 367 16.80 -7.49 2.27
CA THR A 367 16.83 -8.15 3.60
C THR A 367 17.93 -9.20 3.71
N LEU A 368 18.19 -9.96 2.67
CA LEU A 368 19.24 -10.98 2.68
C LEU A 368 20.65 -10.38 2.54
N VAL A 369 20.78 -9.33 1.74
CA VAL A 369 22.07 -8.65 1.50
C VAL A 369 22.48 -7.82 2.70
N THR A 370 21.56 -7.18 3.42
CA THR A 370 21.86 -6.34 4.59
C THR A 370 22.41 -7.11 5.80
N ARG A 371 22.31 -8.43 5.81
CA ARG A 371 22.89 -9.33 6.82
C ARG A 371 22.41 -9.02 8.25
N THR A 372 23.14 -9.52 9.25
CA THR A 372 22.83 -9.32 10.67
C THR A 372 22.93 -7.83 11.05
N GLY A 373 21.95 -7.34 11.81
CA GLY A 373 21.88 -5.95 12.26
C GLY A 373 21.39 -4.96 11.20
N ASP A 374 21.01 -5.44 9.99
CA ASP A 374 20.45 -4.58 8.93
C ASP A 374 21.35 -3.38 8.58
N GLY A 375 22.68 -3.53 8.76
CA GLY A 375 23.65 -2.45 8.70
C GLY A 375 24.29 -2.24 7.31
N ALA A 376 24.28 -3.27 6.46
CA ALA A 376 24.92 -3.22 5.14
C ALA A 376 23.94 -2.73 4.07
N THR A 377 23.53 -1.47 4.16
CA THR A 377 22.51 -0.86 3.26
C THR A 377 23.11 0.05 2.18
N ASP A 378 24.42 0.32 2.24
CA ASP A 378 25.13 1.07 1.20
C ASP A 378 25.20 0.29 -0.11
N ILE A 379 25.20 0.98 -1.24
CA ILE A 379 25.29 0.38 -2.59
C ILE A 379 26.54 -0.52 -2.74
N GLY A 380 27.61 -0.22 -2.02
CA GLY A 380 28.82 -1.03 -1.94
C GLY A 380 28.60 -2.43 -1.39
N ALA A 381 27.62 -2.63 -0.52
CA ALA A 381 27.26 -3.94 0.03
C ALA A 381 26.72 -4.93 -1.03
N PHE A 382 26.26 -4.41 -2.16
CA PHE A 382 25.74 -5.18 -3.29
C PHE A 382 26.81 -5.56 -4.32
N ARG A 383 28.06 -5.08 -4.17
CA ARG A 383 29.17 -5.38 -5.08
C ARG A 383 29.46 -6.87 -5.12
N GLY A 384 29.58 -7.42 -6.33
CA GLY A 384 29.91 -8.81 -6.53
C GLY A 384 28.83 -9.81 -6.18
N LEU A 385 27.60 -9.36 -5.85
CA LEU A 385 26.49 -10.27 -5.52
C LEU A 385 26.22 -11.30 -6.62
N ALA A 386 26.42 -10.93 -7.89
CA ALA A 386 26.24 -11.86 -9.02
C ALA A 386 27.27 -13.00 -9.01
N SER A 387 28.49 -12.76 -8.55
CA SER A 387 29.54 -13.79 -8.41
C SER A 387 29.27 -14.71 -7.22
N GLU A 388 28.76 -14.16 -6.11
CA GLU A 388 28.50 -14.91 -4.88
C GLU A 388 27.17 -15.70 -4.96
N ARG A 389 26.11 -15.04 -5.43
CA ARG A 389 24.72 -15.56 -5.49
C ARG A 389 24.00 -15.14 -6.79
N PRO A 390 24.33 -15.79 -7.93
CA PRO A 390 23.84 -15.34 -9.25
C PRO A 390 22.32 -15.36 -9.37
N LEU A 391 21.62 -16.33 -8.79
CA LEU A 391 20.15 -16.39 -8.82
C LEU A 391 19.50 -15.28 -8.00
N LEU A 392 20.10 -14.89 -6.88
CA LEU A 392 19.62 -13.78 -6.06
C LEU A 392 19.82 -12.44 -6.79
N ALA A 393 21.00 -12.25 -7.40
CA ALA A 393 21.31 -11.08 -8.23
C ALA A 393 20.36 -10.99 -9.44
N LEU A 394 20.05 -12.13 -10.09
CA LEU A 394 19.09 -12.20 -11.19
C LEU A 394 17.67 -11.80 -10.72
N GLY A 395 17.23 -12.32 -9.57
CA GLY A 395 15.94 -11.96 -8.97
C GLY A 395 15.84 -10.45 -8.72
N LEU A 396 16.87 -9.84 -8.10
CA LEU A 396 16.89 -8.39 -7.90
C LEU A 396 16.91 -7.64 -9.24
N THR A 397 17.64 -8.12 -10.23
CA THR A 397 17.67 -7.53 -11.58
C THR A 397 16.28 -7.51 -12.21
N VAL A 398 15.52 -8.61 -12.13
CA VAL A 398 14.13 -8.68 -12.62
C VAL A 398 13.26 -7.61 -11.96
N PHE A 399 13.34 -7.45 -10.64
CA PHE A 399 12.56 -6.43 -9.94
C PHE A 399 12.97 -5.01 -10.29
N LEU A 400 14.27 -4.72 -10.39
CA LEU A 400 14.78 -3.38 -10.74
C LEU A 400 14.42 -3.00 -12.18
N VAL A 401 14.53 -3.95 -13.12
CA VAL A 401 14.13 -3.78 -14.52
C VAL A 401 12.61 -3.54 -14.62
N ALA A 402 11.82 -4.26 -13.84
CA ALA A 402 10.37 -4.06 -13.78
C ALA A 402 10.02 -2.69 -13.19
N GLN A 403 10.67 -2.26 -12.10
CA GLN A 403 10.45 -0.93 -11.52
C GLN A 403 10.89 0.20 -12.46
N ALA A 404 11.90 -0.03 -13.29
CA ALA A 404 12.27 0.89 -14.37
C ALA A 404 11.16 1.01 -15.43
N GLY A 405 10.33 -0.03 -15.61
CA GLY A 405 9.27 -0.08 -16.60
C GLY A 405 9.73 -0.63 -17.96
N VAL A 406 10.60 -1.63 -17.95
CA VAL A 406 11.06 -2.29 -19.19
C VAL A 406 9.96 -3.25 -19.69
N PRO A 407 9.65 -3.27 -21.00
CA PRO A 407 8.68 -4.19 -21.59
C PRO A 407 8.87 -5.65 -21.16
N LEU A 408 7.80 -6.43 -21.20
CA LEU A 408 7.70 -7.82 -20.76
C LEU A 408 7.80 -7.99 -19.22
N THR A 409 7.59 -6.93 -18.46
CA THR A 409 7.51 -6.98 -17.00
C THR A 409 6.19 -6.36 -16.51
N SER A 410 5.72 -6.79 -15.34
CA SER A 410 4.50 -6.24 -14.74
C SER A 410 4.61 -4.74 -14.45
N GLY A 411 5.81 -4.23 -14.17
CA GLY A 411 6.04 -2.80 -13.95
C GLY A 411 5.88 -1.94 -15.20
N PHE A 412 6.14 -2.49 -16.40
CA PHE A 412 5.81 -1.83 -17.65
C PHE A 412 4.30 -1.69 -17.81
N ILE A 413 3.56 -2.77 -17.63
CA ILE A 413 2.09 -2.77 -17.73
C ILE A 413 1.48 -1.76 -16.75
N ALA A 414 1.97 -1.73 -15.51
CA ALA A 414 1.53 -0.77 -14.50
C ALA A 414 1.73 0.68 -14.93
N LYS A 415 2.93 1.05 -15.38
CA LYS A 415 3.25 2.42 -15.82
C LYS A 415 2.50 2.80 -17.10
N PHE A 416 2.44 1.87 -18.06
CA PHE A 416 1.75 2.09 -19.32
C PHE A 416 0.27 2.40 -19.08
N GLY A 417 -0.42 1.59 -18.26
CA GLY A 417 -1.85 1.77 -18.00
C GLY A 417 -2.21 3.13 -17.38
N VAL A 418 -1.45 3.63 -16.39
CA VAL A 418 -1.74 4.95 -15.81
C VAL A 418 -1.38 6.11 -16.75
N ILE A 419 -0.38 5.93 -17.62
CA ILE A 419 -0.02 6.93 -18.65
C ILE A 419 -1.09 6.93 -19.75
N GLU A 420 -1.55 5.76 -20.20
CA GLU A 420 -2.63 5.59 -21.16
C GLU A 420 -3.90 6.27 -20.66
N ALA A 421 -4.32 5.98 -19.42
CA ALA A 421 -5.47 6.62 -18.78
C ALA A 421 -5.37 8.17 -18.78
N ALA A 422 -4.19 8.74 -18.54
CA ALA A 422 -3.97 10.18 -18.61
C ALA A 422 -4.05 10.71 -20.04
N VAL A 423 -3.61 9.95 -21.04
CA VAL A 423 -3.70 10.32 -22.46
C VAL A 423 -5.16 10.31 -22.93
N ASP A 424 -5.95 9.33 -22.51
CA ASP A 424 -7.37 9.18 -22.87
C ASP A 424 -8.22 10.37 -22.41
N VAL A 425 -7.84 10.97 -21.28
CA VAL A 425 -8.49 12.18 -20.76
C VAL A 425 -7.82 13.48 -21.23
N GLU A 426 -6.86 13.40 -22.16
CA GLU A 426 -6.11 14.54 -22.72
C GLU A 426 -5.21 15.27 -21.70
N SER A 427 -4.85 14.63 -20.57
CA SER A 427 -3.87 15.13 -19.59
C SER A 427 -2.42 14.91 -20.06
N TYR A 428 -2.09 15.36 -21.28
CA TYR A 428 -0.79 15.09 -21.93
C TYR A 428 0.41 15.60 -21.15
N ALA A 429 0.26 16.74 -20.44
CA ALA A 429 1.37 17.33 -19.71
C ALA A 429 1.89 16.39 -18.59
N ILE A 430 0.98 15.81 -17.82
CA ILE A 430 1.36 14.88 -16.73
C ILE A 430 1.88 13.55 -17.32
N ALA A 431 1.32 13.07 -18.42
CA ALA A 431 1.79 11.88 -19.11
C ALA A 431 3.26 12.03 -19.57
N ILE A 432 3.61 13.19 -20.18
CA ILE A 432 4.99 13.50 -20.61
C ILE A 432 5.92 13.57 -19.40
N ILE A 433 5.52 14.25 -18.32
CA ILE A 433 6.32 14.35 -17.10
C ILE A 433 6.54 12.97 -16.48
N ALA A 434 5.52 12.10 -16.47
CA ALA A 434 5.64 10.73 -16.00
C ALA A 434 6.66 9.93 -16.81
N MET A 435 6.62 10.02 -18.14
CA MET A 435 7.59 9.36 -19.04
C MET A 435 9.02 9.83 -18.78
N VAL A 436 9.25 11.15 -18.68
CA VAL A 436 10.56 11.72 -18.39
C VAL A 436 11.06 11.27 -17.02
N SER A 437 10.19 11.28 -16.00
CA SER A 437 10.52 10.81 -14.65
C SER A 437 10.87 9.33 -14.62
N ALA A 438 10.24 8.50 -15.46
CA ALA A 438 10.59 7.08 -15.59
C ALA A 438 12.03 6.90 -16.11
N VAL A 439 12.45 7.71 -17.09
CA VAL A 439 13.82 7.69 -17.64
C VAL A 439 14.84 8.11 -16.56
N VAL A 440 14.55 9.16 -15.80
CA VAL A 440 15.43 9.59 -14.69
C VAL A 440 15.53 8.50 -13.61
N ALA A 441 14.40 7.89 -13.22
CA ALA A 441 14.38 6.82 -12.24
C ALA A 441 15.11 5.55 -12.72
N ALA A 442 15.15 5.27 -14.02
CA ALA A 442 15.88 4.12 -14.56
C ALA A 442 17.37 4.14 -14.20
N TYR A 443 17.98 5.33 -14.12
CA TYR A 443 19.38 5.47 -13.71
C TYR A 443 19.66 4.91 -12.32
N LEU A 444 18.78 5.15 -11.35
CA LEU A 444 18.88 4.58 -10.00
C LEU A 444 18.99 3.04 -10.06
N TYR A 445 18.08 2.40 -10.79
CA TYR A 445 18.05 0.94 -10.86
C TYR A 445 19.29 0.38 -11.58
N LEU A 446 19.74 1.06 -12.64
CA LEU A 446 20.98 0.72 -13.34
C LEU A 446 22.21 0.81 -12.42
N ARG A 447 22.30 1.81 -11.52
CA ARG A 447 23.40 1.92 -10.57
C ARG A 447 23.50 0.71 -9.65
N ILE A 448 22.36 0.21 -9.15
CA ILE A 448 22.35 -1.00 -8.29
C ILE A 448 22.78 -2.22 -9.13
N MET A 449 22.25 -2.37 -10.35
CA MET A 449 22.61 -3.49 -11.23
C MET A 449 24.10 -3.46 -11.60
N VAL A 450 24.67 -2.31 -11.93
CA VAL A 450 26.11 -2.15 -12.21
C VAL A 450 26.93 -2.57 -11.01
N SER A 451 26.54 -2.17 -9.80
CA SER A 451 27.24 -2.58 -8.57
C SER A 451 27.22 -4.11 -8.38
N MET A 452 26.09 -4.77 -8.67
CA MET A 452 25.96 -6.23 -8.51
C MET A 452 26.73 -7.05 -9.54
N TRP A 453 26.74 -6.60 -10.80
CA TRP A 453 27.22 -7.41 -11.92
C TRP A 453 28.62 -7.05 -12.41
N LEU A 454 28.99 -5.77 -12.38
CA LEU A 454 30.19 -5.24 -13.04
C LEU A 454 31.30 -4.82 -12.08
N THR A 455 31.00 -4.58 -10.80
CA THR A 455 32.02 -4.27 -9.80
C THR A 455 32.43 -5.53 -9.05
N GLY A 456 33.71 -5.92 -9.16
CA GLY A 456 34.28 -7.00 -8.35
C GLY A 456 34.34 -6.64 -6.86
N THR A 457 34.51 -7.66 -6.02
CA THR A 457 34.85 -7.49 -4.60
C THR A 457 36.24 -6.86 -4.48
N GLU A 458 36.40 -5.82 -3.66
CA GLU A 458 37.74 -5.23 -3.41
C GLU A 458 38.63 -6.19 -2.60
N GLU A 459 39.97 -6.10 -2.78
CA GLU A 459 40.96 -6.93 -2.06
C GLU A 459 40.98 -6.63 -0.54
N GLY A 460 39.97 -6.60 0.16
CA GLY A 460 39.79 -6.38 1.60
C GLY A 460 38.43 -6.88 2.06
N ASP A 461 37.58 -7.27 1.14
CA ASP A 461 36.23 -7.73 1.39
C ASP A 461 36.15 -9.23 1.79
N THR A 462 37.31 -9.89 1.99
CA THR A 462 37.39 -11.33 2.32
C THR A 462 36.80 -11.70 3.68
N GLU A 463 36.48 -10.73 4.53
CA GLU A 463 35.83 -10.95 5.84
C GLU A 463 34.30 -10.82 5.80
N ARG A 464 33.67 -10.59 4.64
CA ARG A 464 32.23 -10.46 4.56
C ARG A 464 31.53 -11.79 4.83
N GLU A 465 30.54 -11.76 5.73
CA GLU A 465 29.66 -12.92 5.97
C GLU A 465 28.94 -13.31 4.66
N PRO A 466 28.98 -14.58 4.24
CA PRO A 466 28.32 -15.00 2.99
C PRO A 466 26.81 -14.78 3.06
N VAL A 467 26.22 -14.30 1.97
CA VAL A 467 24.76 -14.11 1.87
C VAL A 467 24.10 -15.48 1.88
N ARG A 468 23.30 -15.77 2.91
CA ARG A 468 22.49 -16.99 3.03
C ARG A 468 21.10 -16.75 2.45
N VAL A 469 20.58 -17.70 1.67
CA VAL A 469 19.23 -17.65 1.12
C VAL A 469 18.40 -18.76 1.79
N PRO A 470 17.62 -18.41 2.84
CA PRO A 470 16.71 -19.36 3.48
C PRO A 470 15.59 -19.76 2.52
N LEU A 471 15.02 -20.97 2.75
CA LEU A 471 13.98 -21.50 1.87
C LEU A 471 12.74 -20.58 1.82
N SER A 472 12.29 -20.05 2.96
CA SER A 472 11.12 -19.17 3.06
C SER A 472 11.29 -17.90 2.21
N ALA A 473 12.39 -17.17 2.41
CA ALA A 473 12.71 -15.97 1.63
C ALA A 473 12.97 -16.29 0.16
N GLY A 474 13.62 -17.42 -0.13
CA GLY A 474 13.85 -17.91 -1.49
C GLY A 474 12.54 -18.17 -2.25
N ILE A 475 11.55 -18.80 -1.61
CA ILE A 475 10.22 -19.03 -2.18
C ILE A 475 9.51 -17.69 -2.44
N ALA A 476 9.52 -16.74 -1.49
CA ALA A 476 8.90 -15.45 -1.67
C ALA A 476 9.50 -14.66 -2.85
N ILE A 477 10.83 -14.61 -2.93
CA ILE A 477 11.55 -13.92 -4.01
C ILE A 477 11.26 -14.60 -5.37
N ALA A 478 11.31 -15.93 -5.43
CA ALA A 478 11.03 -16.67 -6.66
C ALA A 478 9.57 -16.49 -7.12
N ALA A 479 8.61 -16.55 -6.19
CA ALA A 479 7.19 -16.31 -6.49
C ALA A 479 6.95 -14.88 -7.01
N ALA A 480 7.55 -13.87 -6.36
CA ALA A 480 7.45 -12.48 -6.80
C ALA A 480 8.09 -12.27 -8.20
N ALA A 481 9.25 -12.90 -8.47
CA ALA A 481 9.89 -12.82 -9.77
C ALA A 481 9.07 -13.53 -10.87
N ALA A 482 8.53 -14.71 -10.57
CA ALA A 482 7.65 -15.45 -11.48
C ALA A 482 6.38 -14.64 -11.80
N PHE A 483 5.72 -14.06 -10.77
CA PHE A 483 4.57 -13.19 -10.95
C PHE A 483 4.91 -12.00 -11.86
N THR A 484 6.04 -11.33 -11.62
CA THR A 484 6.50 -10.17 -12.40
C THR A 484 6.65 -10.49 -13.88
N LEU A 485 7.22 -11.64 -14.21
CA LEU A 485 7.46 -12.05 -15.60
C LEU A 485 6.19 -12.60 -16.25
N VAL A 486 5.44 -13.46 -15.55
CA VAL A 486 4.20 -14.05 -16.08
C VAL A 486 3.19 -12.97 -16.43
N PHE A 487 2.90 -12.04 -15.52
CA PHE A 487 1.94 -10.97 -15.77
C PHE A 487 2.53 -9.78 -16.53
N GLY A 488 3.84 -9.73 -16.73
CA GLY A 488 4.47 -8.85 -17.70
C GLY A 488 4.29 -9.30 -19.16
N ILE A 489 4.15 -10.63 -19.37
CA ILE A 489 3.98 -11.23 -20.70
C ILE A 489 2.49 -11.52 -21.00
N PHE A 490 1.74 -11.96 -20.02
CA PHE A 490 0.33 -12.35 -20.13
C PHE A 490 -0.55 -11.56 -19.15
N PRO A 491 -0.71 -10.23 -19.30
CA PRO A 491 -1.43 -9.38 -18.33
C PRO A 491 -2.96 -9.44 -18.48
N GLY A 492 -3.50 -9.97 -19.60
CA GLY A 492 -4.90 -9.81 -20.01
C GLY A 492 -5.90 -10.12 -18.92
N TRP A 493 -5.78 -11.26 -18.24
CA TRP A 493 -6.71 -11.63 -17.16
C TRP A 493 -6.73 -10.62 -15.99
N LEU A 494 -5.56 -10.09 -15.59
CA LEU A 494 -5.52 -9.10 -14.50
C LEU A 494 -6.01 -7.72 -14.97
N ILE A 495 -5.83 -7.36 -16.24
CA ILE A 495 -6.40 -6.14 -16.81
C ILE A 495 -7.92 -6.24 -16.78
N GLU A 496 -8.52 -7.30 -17.35
CA GLU A 496 -9.96 -7.53 -17.33
C GLU A 496 -10.54 -7.53 -15.90
N ALA A 497 -9.84 -8.15 -14.95
CA ALA A 497 -10.26 -8.13 -13.55
C ALA A 497 -10.17 -6.72 -12.93
N SER A 498 -9.16 -5.91 -13.29
CA SER A 498 -9.04 -4.55 -12.78
C SER A 498 -10.11 -3.60 -13.34
N GLU A 499 -10.61 -3.82 -14.55
CA GLU A 499 -11.71 -3.03 -15.12
C GLU A 499 -12.99 -3.13 -14.29
N GLN A 500 -13.24 -4.30 -13.65
CA GLN A 500 -14.40 -4.47 -12.75
C GLN A 500 -14.28 -3.62 -11.48
N VAL A 501 -13.06 -3.21 -11.09
CA VAL A 501 -12.82 -2.36 -9.90
C VAL A 501 -13.45 -0.97 -10.04
N ALA A 502 -13.70 -0.50 -11.26
CA ALA A 502 -14.35 0.78 -11.50
C ALA A 502 -15.84 0.79 -11.12
N ALA A 503 -16.49 -0.37 -11.00
CA ALA A 503 -17.87 -0.51 -10.54
C ALA A 503 -17.93 -0.46 -9.00
N LEU A 504 -18.13 0.74 -8.44
CA LEU A 504 -18.10 1.01 -7.00
C LEU A 504 -19.50 0.99 -6.38
N ALA A 505 -19.61 0.50 -5.14
CA ALA A 505 -20.85 0.61 -4.35
C ALA A 505 -21.04 2.06 -3.88
N ARG A 506 -22.25 2.59 -4.10
CA ARG A 506 -22.71 3.90 -3.66
C ARG A 506 -23.85 3.78 -2.68
#